data_b98ef85a315c1b56363a6c31012695bb
#
_entry.id   b98ef85a315c1b56363a6c31012695bb
#
_cell.length_a   1.000
_cell.length_b   1.000
_cell.length_c   1.000
_cell.angle_alpha   90.00
_cell.angle_beta   90.00
_cell.angle_gamma   90.00
#
_symmetry.space_group_name_H-M   'P 1'
#
loop_
_entity.id
_entity.type
_entity.pdbx_description
1 polymer ?
#
loop_
_entity_poly.entity_id
_entity_poly.type
_entity_poly.pdbx_seq_one_letter_code
_entity_poly.pdbx_strand_id
1 'polypeptide(L)'
;MESKKITHFLYCPFTGLGLYHGYRGKRWLRNRIKIFSQFVLPSLLAQTSKNFVLWISWRHEERTNSYVQEFKKFLNSFHEFKTVFTYSGVCFWDDKYPAEIVQVRLADAVHGSLIQLFDVLGSVDYVYMTIQPSDDCYHKEMVEQIQYAFQKMPDIQALGFKRGYIMNYRTKDVAEYNPITIPPFFTIKFPTPIFIEPLKHIEY
;
A
#
# COMPACT_ATOMS: atom_id res chain seq x y z
N MET A 1 19.24 15.59 19.36
CA MET A 1 18.60 14.27 19.15
C MET A 1 18.87 13.85 17.72
N GLU A 2 19.47 12.71 17.54
CA GLU A 2 19.68 12.13 16.20
C GLU A 2 18.31 11.86 15.55
N SER A 3 18.14 12.26 14.29
CA SER A 3 16.89 12.01 13.59
C SER A 3 16.78 10.51 13.32
N LYS A 4 15.69 9.88 13.79
CA LYS A 4 15.43 8.47 13.55
C LYS A 4 15.28 8.21 12.07
N LYS A 5 15.94 7.16 11.58
CA LYS A 5 15.86 6.74 10.18
C LYS A 5 14.54 6.02 9.93
N ILE A 6 13.87 6.36 8.85
CA ILE A 6 12.58 5.77 8.49
C ILE A 6 12.56 5.29 7.04
N THR A 7 11.79 4.24 6.78
CA THR A 7 11.28 3.92 5.44
C THR A 7 9.77 4.05 5.47
N HIS A 8 9.21 4.85 4.55
CA HIS A 8 7.77 5.06 4.43
C HIS A 8 7.24 4.34 3.19
N PHE A 9 6.49 3.26 3.39
CA PHE A 9 5.79 2.56 2.32
C PHE A 9 4.40 3.13 2.10
N LEU A 10 4.08 3.48 0.85
CA LEU A 10 2.72 3.61 0.37
C LEU A 10 2.33 2.25 -0.20
N TYR A 11 1.62 1.45 0.60
CA TYR A 11 1.29 0.07 0.29
C TYR A 11 0.00 -0.01 -0.50
N CYS A 12 0.09 -0.45 -1.75
CA CYS A 12 -1.04 -0.65 -2.65
C CYS A 12 -1.31 -2.14 -2.86
N PRO A 13 -2.29 -2.73 -2.15
CA PRO A 13 -2.66 -4.12 -2.34
C PRO A 13 -3.49 -4.29 -3.62
N PHE A 14 -2.89 -4.16 -4.77
CA PHE A 14 -3.58 -4.11 -6.06
C PHE A 14 -4.45 -5.35 -6.29
N THR A 15 -3.84 -6.53 -6.24
CA THR A 15 -4.51 -7.83 -6.20
C THR A 15 -3.93 -8.73 -5.11
N GLY A 16 -2.82 -8.34 -4.51
CA GLY A 16 -2.27 -8.95 -3.31
C GLY A 16 -3.08 -8.56 -2.08
N LEU A 17 -3.16 -9.40 -1.07
CA LEU A 17 -3.93 -9.21 0.16
C LEU A 17 -5.43 -8.99 -0.03
N GLY A 18 -6.05 -9.74 -0.92
CA GLY A 18 -7.43 -10.18 -0.81
C GLY A 18 -8.56 -9.19 -0.54
N LEU A 19 -8.41 -7.92 -0.86
CA LEU A 19 -9.53 -6.98 -0.79
C LEU A 19 -10.63 -7.27 -1.81
N TYR A 20 -10.42 -8.25 -2.70
CA TYR A 20 -11.33 -8.58 -3.78
C TYR A 20 -11.53 -10.08 -3.90
N HIS A 21 -12.79 -10.52 -4.01
CA HIS A 21 -13.13 -11.89 -4.35
C HIS A 21 -12.51 -12.32 -5.69
N GLY A 22 -11.71 -13.35 -5.69
CA GLY A 22 -11.25 -14.06 -6.86
C GLY A 22 -10.54 -13.19 -7.92
N TYR A 23 -10.15 -13.83 -9.01
CA TYR A 23 -9.66 -13.17 -10.21
C TYR A 23 -10.83 -12.49 -10.94
N ARG A 24 -10.82 -11.17 -10.98
CA ARG A 24 -11.87 -10.38 -11.65
C ARG A 24 -11.72 -10.27 -13.17
N GLY A 25 -10.76 -10.99 -13.75
CA GLY A 25 -10.53 -11.05 -15.18
C GLY A 25 -9.71 -9.89 -15.76
N LYS A 26 -9.25 -10.10 -17.01
CA LYS A 26 -8.37 -9.16 -17.73
C LYS A 26 -8.98 -7.77 -17.89
N ARG A 27 -10.30 -7.68 -18.11
CA ARG A 27 -11.00 -6.39 -18.29
C ARG A 27 -10.94 -5.53 -17.02
N TRP A 28 -11.18 -6.14 -15.86
CA TRP A 28 -11.09 -5.44 -14.57
C TRP A 28 -9.66 -4.95 -14.33
N LEU A 29 -8.67 -5.83 -14.53
CA LEU A 29 -7.26 -5.50 -14.33
C LEU A 29 -6.82 -4.31 -15.20
N ARG A 30 -7.14 -4.34 -16.48
CA ARG A 30 -6.86 -3.21 -17.41
C ARG A 30 -7.49 -1.91 -16.94
N ASN A 31 -8.77 -1.95 -16.53
CA ASN A 31 -9.47 -0.77 -16.04
C ASN A 31 -8.84 -0.24 -14.75
N ARG A 32 -8.45 -1.12 -13.85
CA ARG A 32 -7.82 -0.73 -12.58
C ARG A 32 -6.44 -0.09 -12.80
N ILE A 33 -5.63 -0.66 -13.68
CA ILE A 33 -4.34 -0.08 -14.10
C ILE A 33 -4.57 1.31 -14.74
N LYS A 34 -5.59 1.44 -15.60
CA LYS A 34 -5.93 2.72 -16.21
C LYS A 34 -6.33 3.77 -15.17
N ILE A 35 -7.18 3.42 -14.20
CA ILE A 35 -7.59 4.31 -13.11
C ILE A 35 -6.36 4.74 -12.30
N PHE A 36 -5.53 3.79 -11.90
CA PHE A 36 -4.30 4.08 -11.17
C PHE A 36 -3.41 5.06 -11.93
N SER A 37 -3.15 4.80 -13.21
CA SER A 37 -2.28 5.63 -14.04
C SER A 37 -2.86 7.04 -14.28
N GLN A 38 -4.18 7.17 -14.37
CA GLN A 38 -4.84 8.45 -14.66
C GLN A 38 -5.09 9.34 -13.45
N PHE A 39 -5.26 8.75 -12.26
CA PHE A 39 -5.67 9.49 -11.07
C PHE A 39 -4.67 9.32 -9.92
N VAL A 40 -4.34 8.08 -9.56
CA VAL A 40 -3.50 7.79 -8.39
C VAL A 40 -2.07 8.24 -8.64
N LEU A 41 -1.48 7.81 -9.75
CA LEU A 41 -0.09 8.16 -10.08
C LEU A 41 0.16 9.67 -10.13
N PRO A 42 -0.69 10.52 -10.78
CA PRO A 42 -0.51 11.96 -10.70
C PRO A 42 -0.55 12.52 -9.28
N SER A 43 -1.39 11.97 -8.39
CA SER A 43 -1.43 12.41 -6.99
C SER A 43 -0.15 12.04 -6.22
N LEU A 44 0.48 10.92 -6.56
CA LEU A 44 1.77 10.50 -6.00
C LEU A 44 2.92 11.35 -6.56
N LEU A 45 2.90 11.63 -7.85
CA LEU A 45 3.87 12.52 -8.49
C LEU A 45 3.77 13.96 -7.98
N ALA A 46 2.60 14.39 -7.53
CA ALA A 46 2.37 15.72 -6.95
C ALA A 46 2.78 15.83 -5.47
N GLN A 47 3.13 14.73 -4.78
CA GLN A 47 3.53 14.79 -3.36
C GLN A 47 4.70 15.76 -3.15
N THR A 48 4.62 16.62 -2.14
CA THR A 48 5.70 17.56 -1.76
C THR A 48 6.92 16.84 -1.24
N SER A 49 6.72 15.78 -0.45
CA SER A 49 7.78 14.86 -0.05
C SER A 49 7.80 13.62 -0.95
N LYS A 50 8.95 13.34 -1.55
CA LYS A 50 9.21 12.10 -2.31
C LYS A 50 9.88 11.02 -1.47
N ASN A 51 10.04 11.24 -0.17
CA ASN A 51 10.66 10.28 0.74
C ASN A 51 9.70 9.15 1.09
N PHE A 52 9.31 8.38 0.08
CA PHE A 52 8.49 7.17 0.21
C PHE A 52 8.85 6.14 -0.85
N VAL A 53 8.43 4.92 -0.59
CA VAL A 53 8.50 3.79 -1.54
C VAL A 53 7.07 3.36 -1.88
N LEU A 54 6.72 3.35 -3.14
CA LEU A 54 5.46 2.78 -3.60
C LEU A 54 5.59 1.25 -3.65
N TRP A 55 4.92 0.57 -2.75
CA TRP A 55 4.88 -0.89 -2.69
C TRP A 55 3.57 -1.41 -3.26
N ILE A 56 3.63 -2.10 -4.41
CA ILE A 56 2.46 -2.70 -5.06
C ILE A 56 2.53 -4.21 -4.91
N SER A 57 1.53 -4.80 -4.25
CA SER A 57 1.45 -6.25 -4.11
C SER A 57 0.43 -6.87 -5.06
N TRP A 58 0.85 -7.99 -5.63
CA TRP A 58 0.12 -8.78 -6.61
C TRP A 58 -0.04 -10.22 -6.12
N ARG A 59 -1.02 -10.91 -6.66
CA ARG A 59 -1.08 -12.36 -6.56
C ARG A 59 0.09 -12.99 -7.29
N HIS A 60 0.49 -14.17 -6.84
CA HIS A 60 1.61 -14.90 -7.43
C HIS A 60 1.39 -15.16 -8.94
N GLU A 61 0.18 -15.55 -9.32
CA GLU A 61 -0.19 -15.88 -10.69
C GLU A 61 -0.07 -14.70 -11.66
N GLU A 62 -0.09 -13.47 -11.15
CA GLU A 62 0.01 -12.26 -11.97
C GLU A 62 1.45 -11.88 -12.30
N ARG A 63 2.43 -12.58 -11.75
CA ARG A 63 3.85 -12.33 -12.03
C ARG A 63 4.19 -12.38 -13.53
N THR A 64 3.52 -13.24 -14.29
CA THR A 64 3.74 -13.40 -15.74
C THR A 64 2.68 -12.71 -16.60
N ASN A 65 1.73 -12.01 -16.00
CA ASN A 65 0.66 -11.31 -16.70
C ASN A 65 1.24 -10.12 -17.49
N SER A 66 0.99 -10.06 -18.81
CA SER A 66 1.54 -9.01 -19.68
C SER A 66 1.15 -7.60 -19.25
N TYR A 67 -0.11 -7.38 -18.83
CA TYR A 67 -0.57 -6.06 -18.35
C TYR A 67 0.16 -5.62 -17.08
N VAL A 68 0.44 -6.56 -16.19
CA VAL A 68 1.21 -6.29 -14.95
C VAL A 68 2.66 -5.96 -15.28
N GLN A 69 3.26 -6.70 -16.22
CA GLN A 69 4.64 -6.44 -16.64
C GLN A 69 4.79 -5.11 -17.40
N GLU A 70 3.83 -4.76 -18.25
CA GLU A 70 3.79 -3.46 -18.92
C GLU A 70 3.61 -2.34 -17.90
N PHE A 71 2.71 -2.50 -16.93
CA PHE A 71 2.50 -1.53 -15.86
C PHE A 71 3.75 -1.37 -14.98
N LYS A 72 4.44 -2.47 -14.67
CA LYS A 72 5.72 -2.41 -13.97
C LYS A 72 6.77 -1.60 -14.74
N LYS A 73 6.93 -1.86 -16.06
CA LYS A 73 7.84 -1.09 -16.91
C LYS A 73 7.47 0.39 -16.93
N PHE A 74 6.18 0.69 -17.05
CA PHE A 74 5.65 2.05 -17.03
C PHE A 74 5.97 2.76 -15.71
N LEU A 75 5.70 2.15 -14.56
CA LEU A 75 6.00 2.77 -13.26
C LEU A 75 7.50 2.92 -13.01
N ASN A 76 8.33 1.99 -13.47
CA ASN A 76 9.77 2.09 -13.34
C ASN A 76 10.40 3.19 -14.23
N SER A 77 9.65 3.78 -15.16
CA SER A 77 10.12 4.95 -15.93
C SER A 77 10.07 6.27 -15.15
N PHE A 78 9.37 6.29 -14.02
CA PHE A 78 9.34 7.44 -13.11
C PHE A 78 10.48 7.30 -12.09
N HIS A 79 11.24 8.37 -11.88
CA HIS A 79 12.41 8.39 -11.00
C HIS A 79 12.20 9.23 -9.74
N GLU A 80 11.03 9.85 -9.60
CA GLU A 80 10.68 10.73 -8.49
C GLU A 80 10.55 10.00 -7.15
N PHE A 81 10.20 8.70 -7.21
CA PHE A 81 10.14 7.82 -6.05
C PHE A 81 10.46 6.37 -6.45
N LYS A 82 10.85 5.56 -5.49
CA LYS A 82 11.12 4.14 -5.71
C LYS A 82 9.82 3.33 -5.74
N THR A 83 9.71 2.41 -6.70
CA THR A 83 8.59 1.46 -6.79
C THR A 83 9.08 0.03 -6.57
N VAL A 84 8.34 -0.74 -5.76
CA VAL A 84 8.60 -2.16 -5.50
C VAL A 84 7.36 -2.97 -5.79
N PHE A 85 7.56 -4.11 -6.45
CA PHE A 85 6.51 -5.08 -6.77
C PHE A 85 6.75 -6.38 -6.03
N THR A 86 5.75 -6.86 -5.28
CA THR A 86 5.78 -8.18 -4.66
C THR A 86 4.70 -9.07 -5.25
N TYR A 87 4.95 -10.38 -5.30
CA TYR A 87 4.07 -11.36 -5.96
C TYR A 87 3.74 -12.54 -5.04
N SER A 88 3.53 -12.25 -3.78
CA SER A 88 3.19 -13.24 -2.75
C SER A 88 1.77 -13.06 -2.20
N GLY A 89 0.98 -12.17 -2.82
CA GLY A 89 -0.38 -11.88 -2.37
C GLY A 89 -1.32 -13.08 -2.43
N VAL A 90 -2.20 -13.19 -1.45
CA VAL A 90 -3.28 -14.18 -1.38
C VAL A 90 -4.64 -13.51 -1.35
N CYS A 91 -5.67 -14.19 -1.81
CA CYS A 91 -7.04 -13.74 -1.67
C CYS A 91 -7.63 -14.28 -0.36
N PHE A 92 -7.95 -13.38 0.57
CA PHE A 92 -8.57 -13.74 1.85
C PHE A 92 -10.04 -14.17 1.74
N TRP A 93 -10.72 -13.71 0.72
CA TRP A 93 -12.14 -13.89 0.53
C TRP A 93 -12.46 -15.09 -0.35
N ASP A 94 -11.54 -16.03 -0.50
CA ASP A 94 -11.82 -17.28 -1.19
C ASP A 94 -12.48 -18.23 -0.18
N ASP A 95 -13.82 -18.24 -0.15
CA ASP A 95 -14.65 -19.08 0.73
C ASP A 95 -14.37 -20.59 0.63
N LYS A 96 -13.43 -20.98 -0.25
CA LYS A 96 -13.02 -22.36 -0.46
C LYS A 96 -12.04 -22.87 0.61
N TYR A 97 -11.49 -22.00 1.43
CA TYR A 97 -10.47 -22.39 2.39
C TYR A 97 -10.95 -22.24 3.83
N PRO A 98 -10.72 -23.25 4.69
CA PRO A 98 -10.88 -23.11 6.13
C PRO A 98 -10.06 -21.94 6.69
N ALA A 99 -10.54 -21.33 7.78
CA ALA A 99 -9.90 -20.16 8.41
C ALA A 99 -8.42 -20.38 8.76
N GLU A 100 -8.07 -21.59 9.22
CA GLU A 100 -6.70 -21.98 9.57
C GLU A 100 -5.77 -21.95 8.36
N ILE A 101 -6.25 -22.41 7.20
CA ILE A 101 -5.48 -22.36 5.95
C ILE A 101 -5.30 -20.93 5.48
N VAL A 102 -6.32 -20.09 5.64
CA VAL A 102 -6.22 -18.65 5.30
C VAL A 102 -5.15 -17.97 6.14
N GLN A 103 -5.07 -18.25 7.44
CA GLN A 103 -4.05 -17.68 8.33
C GLN A 103 -2.63 -18.07 7.91
N VAL A 104 -2.39 -19.37 7.62
CA VAL A 104 -1.08 -19.84 7.16
C VAL A 104 -0.70 -19.18 5.84
N ARG A 105 -1.61 -19.11 4.89
CA ARG A 105 -1.36 -18.44 3.59
C ARG A 105 -1.11 -16.95 3.73
N LEU A 106 -1.77 -16.29 4.67
CA LEU A 106 -1.50 -14.89 4.99
C LEU A 106 -0.08 -14.72 5.50
N ALA A 107 0.32 -15.54 6.44
CA ALA A 107 1.66 -15.51 7.01
C ALA A 107 2.72 -15.73 5.91
N ASP A 108 2.52 -16.71 5.03
CA ASP A 108 3.41 -16.99 3.89
C ASP A 108 3.47 -15.80 2.91
N ALA A 109 2.32 -15.18 2.62
CA ALA A 109 2.26 -14.02 1.73
C ALA A 109 2.98 -12.81 2.31
N VAL A 110 2.80 -12.54 3.61
CA VAL A 110 3.51 -11.46 4.30
C VAL A 110 5.00 -11.75 4.33
N HIS A 111 5.41 -12.96 4.70
CA HIS A 111 6.82 -13.37 4.73
C HIS A 111 7.47 -13.27 3.34
N GLY A 112 6.83 -13.83 2.31
CA GLY A 112 7.31 -13.74 0.92
C GLY A 112 7.39 -12.31 0.40
N SER A 113 6.49 -11.42 0.83
CA SER A 113 6.56 -10.00 0.51
C SER A 113 7.71 -9.32 1.23
N LEU A 114 7.92 -9.59 2.50
CA LEU A 114 9.02 -9.02 3.28
C LEU A 114 10.39 -9.38 2.71
N ILE A 115 10.61 -10.63 2.29
CA ILE A 115 11.84 -11.05 1.62
C ILE A 115 12.11 -10.17 0.37
N GLN A 116 11.06 -9.88 -0.41
CA GLN A 116 11.18 -9.04 -1.60
C GLN A 116 11.41 -7.55 -1.28
N LEU A 117 11.14 -7.13 -0.06
CA LEU A 117 11.31 -5.75 0.40
C LEU A 117 12.66 -5.48 1.07
N PHE A 118 13.43 -6.51 1.43
CA PHE A 118 14.68 -6.34 2.19
C PHE A 118 15.65 -5.35 1.56
N ASP A 119 15.84 -5.43 0.24
CA ASP A 119 16.76 -4.54 -0.49
C ASP A 119 16.31 -3.07 -0.49
N VAL A 120 15.05 -2.83 -0.12
CA VAL A 120 14.44 -1.51 -0.15
C VAL A 120 14.28 -0.93 1.24
N LEU A 121 14.13 -1.81 2.22
CA LEU A 121 13.89 -1.43 3.61
C LEU A 121 15.08 -0.64 4.18
N GLY A 122 16.30 -1.13 3.91
CA GLY A 122 17.51 -0.53 4.44
C GLY A 122 17.66 -0.69 5.97
N SER A 123 18.70 -0.06 6.53
CA SER A 123 18.90 -0.02 7.98
C SER A 123 18.16 1.19 8.55
N VAL A 124 16.95 0.97 9.07
CA VAL A 124 16.06 2.01 9.62
C VAL A 124 15.53 1.63 10.99
N ASP A 125 15.13 2.63 11.78
CA ASP A 125 14.56 2.43 13.12
C ASP A 125 13.07 2.09 13.05
N TYR A 126 12.36 2.72 12.10
CA TYR A 126 10.91 2.58 11.94
C TYR A 126 10.51 2.41 10.48
N VAL A 127 9.44 1.66 10.30
CA VAL A 127 8.70 1.57 9.04
C VAL A 127 7.34 2.24 9.22
N TYR A 128 7.03 3.19 8.34
CA TYR A 128 5.68 3.73 8.21
C TYR A 128 4.99 3.01 7.04
N MET A 129 3.80 2.50 7.26
CA MET A 129 3.02 1.82 6.23
C MET A 129 1.68 2.52 6.09
N THR A 130 1.51 3.27 5.00
CA THR A 130 0.25 3.91 4.61
C THR A 130 -0.47 3.03 3.61
N ILE A 131 -1.74 2.73 3.85
CA ILE A 131 -2.57 2.01 2.87
C ILE A 131 -2.90 2.97 1.72
N GLN A 132 -2.52 2.56 0.50
CA GLN A 132 -2.80 3.26 -0.75
C GLN A 132 -3.74 2.40 -1.61
N PRO A 133 -5.06 2.63 -1.58
CA PRO A 133 -5.95 1.96 -2.52
C PRO A 133 -5.60 2.27 -3.98
N SER A 134 -5.89 1.34 -4.87
CA SER A 134 -5.50 1.45 -6.28
C SER A 134 -6.35 2.43 -7.11
N ASP A 135 -7.30 3.11 -6.48
CA ASP A 135 -8.26 4.06 -7.08
C ASP A 135 -8.48 5.34 -6.27
N ASP A 136 -7.77 5.51 -5.16
CA ASP A 136 -7.89 6.69 -4.31
C ASP A 136 -6.67 7.61 -4.45
N CYS A 137 -6.92 8.91 -4.34
CA CYS A 137 -5.90 9.95 -4.47
C CYS A 137 -5.64 10.61 -3.12
N TYR A 138 -4.44 11.09 -2.92
CA TYR A 138 -4.05 11.83 -1.74
C TYR A 138 -3.83 13.32 -2.03
N HIS A 139 -4.04 14.13 -1.00
CA HIS A 139 -3.59 15.52 -1.03
C HIS A 139 -2.05 15.56 -1.20
N LYS A 140 -1.56 16.55 -1.93
CA LYS A 140 -0.14 16.69 -2.28
C LYS A 140 0.83 16.75 -1.10
N GLU A 141 0.37 17.08 0.08
CA GLU A 141 1.18 17.18 1.30
C GLU A 141 1.03 15.96 2.23
N MET A 142 0.30 14.92 1.81
CA MET A 142 -0.05 13.81 2.70
C MET A 142 1.18 13.11 3.27
N VAL A 143 2.18 12.78 2.45
CA VAL A 143 3.40 12.10 2.90
C VAL A 143 4.16 12.96 3.91
N GLU A 144 4.33 14.24 3.62
CA GLU A 144 5.01 15.20 4.48
C GLU A 144 4.28 15.36 5.83
N GLN A 145 2.96 15.51 5.81
CA GLN A 145 2.15 15.65 7.02
C GLN A 145 2.19 14.41 7.92
N ILE A 146 2.16 13.21 7.34
CA ILE A 146 2.30 11.95 8.09
C ILE A 146 3.67 11.90 8.78
N GLN A 147 4.75 12.14 8.02
CA GLN A 147 6.11 12.09 8.55
C GLN A 147 6.32 13.13 9.65
N TYR A 148 5.81 14.34 9.45
CA TYR A 148 5.84 15.41 10.44
C TYR A 148 5.06 15.03 11.71
N ALA A 149 3.86 14.47 11.58
CA ALA A 149 3.04 14.08 12.71
C ALA A 149 3.72 13.03 13.59
N PHE A 150 4.27 11.96 13.01
CA PHE A 150 5.02 10.94 13.76
C PHE A 150 6.32 11.46 14.38
N GLN A 151 6.93 12.46 13.77
CA GLN A 151 8.11 13.11 14.32
C GLN A 151 7.75 13.99 15.55
N LYS A 152 6.62 14.71 15.49
CA LYS A 152 6.15 15.57 16.57
C LYS A 152 5.49 14.79 17.71
N MET A 153 4.88 13.67 17.42
CA MET A 153 4.18 12.81 18.37
C MET A 153 4.79 11.39 18.33
N PRO A 154 5.98 11.20 18.92
CA PRO A 154 6.73 9.95 18.77
C PRO A 154 6.00 8.74 19.38
N ASP A 155 5.11 8.93 20.31
CA ASP A 155 4.41 7.86 21.02
C ASP A 155 3.18 7.32 20.26
N ILE A 156 2.68 8.04 19.25
CA ILE A 156 1.57 7.52 18.45
C ILE A 156 2.03 6.40 17.52
N GLN A 157 1.21 5.38 17.40
CA GLN A 157 1.48 4.21 16.55
C GLN A 157 0.68 4.21 15.24
N ALA A 158 -0.42 4.96 15.21
CA ALA A 158 -1.27 5.06 14.03
C ALA A 158 -1.78 6.48 13.82
N LEU A 159 -1.96 6.84 12.55
CA LEU A 159 -2.50 8.12 12.11
C LEU A 159 -3.51 7.89 11.00
N GLY A 160 -4.64 8.58 11.05
CA GLY A 160 -5.65 8.55 10.00
C GLY A 160 -6.23 9.92 9.73
N PHE A 161 -6.68 10.15 8.49
CA PHE A 161 -7.35 11.39 8.10
C PHE A 161 -8.87 11.18 8.12
N LYS A 162 -9.58 11.96 8.95
CA LYS A 162 -11.06 11.86 9.08
C LYS A 162 -11.82 12.59 7.97
N ARG A 163 -11.18 13.52 7.27
CA ARG A 163 -11.82 14.30 6.21
C ARG A 163 -11.26 13.93 4.86
N GLY A 164 -12.14 13.78 3.89
CA GLY A 164 -11.78 13.51 2.52
C GLY A 164 -12.86 14.00 1.56
N TYR A 165 -12.73 13.60 0.31
CA TYR A 165 -13.65 13.98 -0.75
C TYR A 165 -13.97 12.74 -1.60
N ILE A 166 -15.22 12.68 -2.09
CA ILE A 166 -15.62 11.73 -3.12
C ILE A 166 -15.83 12.54 -4.40
N MET A 167 -15.20 12.11 -5.49
CA MET A 167 -15.36 12.72 -6.80
C MET A 167 -16.07 11.78 -7.75
N ASN A 168 -17.13 12.26 -8.37
CA ASN A 168 -17.71 11.61 -9.55
C ASN A 168 -16.80 11.84 -10.74
N TYR A 169 -16.09 10.79 -11.19
CA TYR A 169 -15.10 10.95 -12.27
C TYR A 169 -15.71 11.36 -13.62
N ARG A 170 -17.01 11.14 -13.84
CA ARG A 170 -17.73 11.53 -15.09
C ARG A 170 -18.13 12.99 -15.08
N THR A 171 -18.83 13.42 -14.04
CA THR A 171 -19.35 14.79 -13.93
C THR A 171 -18.35 15.77 -13.32
N LYS A 172 -17.32 15.24 -12.63
CA LYS A 172 -16.33 16.01 -11.85
C LYS A 172 -16.91 16.67 -10.60
N ASP A 173 -18.13 16.34 -10.23
CA ASP A 173 -18.72 16.80 -8.98
C ASP A 173 -17.93 16.23 -7.79
N VAL A 174 -17.72 17.07 -6.79
CA VAL A 174 -16.97 16.72 -5.57
C VAL A 174 -17.88 16.95 -4.37
N ALA A 175 -17.91 15.96 -3.48
CA ALA A 175 -18.60 16.07 -2.19
C ALA A 175 -17.64 15.77 -1.05
N GLU A 176 -17.84 16.44 0.09
CA GLU A 176 -17.10 16.09 1.31
C GLU A 176 -17.46 14.69 1.78
N TYR A 177 -16.46 13.99 2.28
CA TYR A 177 -16.61 12.65 2.85
C TYR A 177 -16.01 12.59 4.25
N ASN A 178 -16.87 12.32 5.23
CA ASN A 178 -16.49 12.13 6.62
C ASN A 178 -16.87 10.70 7.03
N PRO A 179 -15.94 9.74 7.02
CA PRO A 179 -16.24 8.36 7.40
C PRO A 179 -16.68 8.28 8.87
N ILE A 180 -17.75 7.54 9.11
CA ILE A 180 -18.30 7.29 10.46
C ILE A 180 -17.44 6.26 11.20
N THR A 181 -16.76 5.38 10.45
CA THR A 181 -15.91 4.31 10.95
C THR A 181 -14.43 4.65 10.79
N ILE A 182 -13.56 3.62 10.79
CA ILE A 182 -12.12 3.78 10.55
C ILE A 182 -11.94 4.44 9.17
N PRO A 183 -11.19 5.55 9.10
CA PRO A 183 -10.93 6.19 7.82
C PRO A 183 -10.23 5.21 6.88
N PRO A 184 -10.57 5.19 5.59
CA PRO A 184 -9.97 4.27 4.61
C PRO A 184 -8.46 4.51 4.44
N PHE A 185 -7.97 5.67 4.91
CA PHE A 185 -6.59 6.10 4.80
C PHE A 185 -5.97 6.21 6.18
N PHE A 186 -5.11 5.25 6.49
CA PHE A 186 -4.37 5.26 7.73
C PHE A 186 -2.93 4.84 7.49
N THR A 187 -2.07 5.28 8.39
CA THR A 187 -0.67 4.90 8.45
C THR A 187 -0.39 4.26 9.80
N ILE A 188 0.30 3.13 9.78
CA ILE A 188 0.80 2.47 10.99
C ILE A 188 2.31 2.66 11.03
N LYS A 189 2.83 2.96 12.21
CA LYS A 189 4.25 3.02 12.51
C LYS A 189 4.68 1.74 13.21
N PHE A 190 5.61 1.02 12.62
CA PHE A 190 6.19 -0.19 13.16
C PHE A 190 7.64 0.05 13.56
N PRO A 191 8.10 -0.38 14.75
CA PRO A 191 9.51 -0.66 14.96
C PRO A 191 9.99 -1.66 13.91
N THR A 192 11.17 -1.43 13.33
CA THR A 192 11.67 -2.29 12.24
C THR A 192 11.73 -3.78 12.61
N PRO A 193 12.18 -4.19 13.82
CA PRO A 193 12.18 -5.60 14.20
C PRO A 193 10.78 -6.24 14.16
N ILE A 194 9.74 -5.49 14.55
CA ILE A 194 8.34 -5.97 14.50
C ILE A 194 7.85 -6.08 13.06
N PHE A 195 8.26 -5.15 12.20
CA PHE A 195 7.87 -5.17 10.79
C PHE A 195 8.46 -6.36 10.02
N ILE A 196 9.74 -6.70 10.27
CA ILE A 196 10.43 -7.78 9.55
C ILE A 196 10.20 -9.17 10.14
N GLU A 197 9.67 -9.28 11.37
CA GLU A 197 9.43 -10.55 12.06
C GLU A 197 7.95 -10.74 12.48
N PRO A 198 6.97 -10.45 11.59
CA PRO A 198 5.56 -10.46 11.99
C PRO A 198 5.09 -11.83 12.51
N LEU A 199 5.75 -12.94 12.12
CA LEU A 199 5.38 -14.29 12.54
C LEU A 199 5.85 -14.65 13.95
N LYS A 200 6.81 -13.94 14.53
CA LYS A 200 7.27 -14.17 15.92
C LYS A 200 6.34 -13.54 16.95
N HIS A 201 5.47 -12.63 16.53
CA HIS A 201 4.58 -11.86 17.39
C HIS A 201 3.10 -12.23 17.24
N ILE A 202 2.77 -13.20 16.40
CA ILE A 202 1.42 -13.77 16.34
C ILE A 202 1.40 -14.91 17.38
N GLU A 203 0.85 -14.61 18.54
CA GLU A 203 0.46 -15.66 19.50
C GLU A 203 -0.69 -16.45 18.88
N TYR A 204 -0.48 -17.77 18.72
CA TYR A 204 -1.48 -18.72 18.24
C TYR A 204 -2.45 -19.08 19.35
#